data_6c246504e3ca1d70f1c9025c77b684b1
#
_entry.id   6c246504e3ca1d70f1c9025c77b684b1
#
_cell.length_a   1.000
_cell.length_b   1.000
_cell.length_c   1.000
_cell.angle_alpha   90.00
_cell.angle_beta   90.00
_cell.angle_gamma   90.00
#
_symmetry.space_group_name_H-M   'P 1'
#
loop_
_entity.id
_entity.type
_entity.pdbx_description
1 polymer ?
#
loop_
_entity_poly.entity_id
_entity_poly.type
_entity_poly.pdbx_seq_one_letter_code
_entity_poly.pdbx_strand_id
1 'polypeptide(L)'
;FINTNSSKGFVSFFKSNFEPLERVIKLDNYPTAIVEELIGKASSIATEKGYQQEIIHSCIDNSIEGIILPQLKTGLLNIPAYIDYGYSVYKLMDNETVQDMQEALTKSHEYFAKALKIHDDWEKIYITNMNFAKMNQLTSDTILKILGGHTQNKKGSSVNRLFGASTIHGPIDYIENITADIEKRYFIKGRPGTGKSTFLKKIAERAMINGYHVEIYHCAFDPNSLDLVVIRDLGICLFDSTSPHEYFP
;
A
#
# COMPACT_ATOMS: atom_id res chain seq x y z
N PHE A 1 -5.43 -0.33 -0.09
CA PHE A 1 -5.41 1.06 0.37
C PHE A 1 -4.38 1.87 -0.41
N ILE A 2 -4.67 3.16 -0.62
CA ILE A 2 -3.73 4.12 -1.21
C ILE A 2 -3.38 5.26 -0.25
N ASN A 3 -4.04 5.30 0.89
CA ASN A 3 -3.86 6.31 1.93
C ASN A 3 -3.61 5.64 3.29
N THR A 4 -2.89 6.30 4.17
CA THR A 4 -2.72 5.86 5.56
C THR A 4 -2.54 7.03 6.51
N ASN A 5 -3.06 6.88 7.73
CA ASN A 5 -2.67 7.68 8.88
C ASN A 5 -1.50 6.98 9.56
N SER A 6 -0.34 7.61 9.57
CA SER A 6 0.91 6.98 9.94
C SER A 6 1.70 7.80 10.97
N SER A 7 2.84 7.28 11.36
CA SER A 7 3.83 8.00 12.19
C SER A 7 4.40 9.26 11.52
N LYS A 8 4.20 9.41 10.21
CA LYS A 8 4.60 10.59 9.41
C LYS A 8 3.44 11.51 9.09
N GLY A 9 2.29 11.31 9.74
CA GLY A 9 1.04 11.97 9.42
C GLY A 9 0.28 11.23 8.34
N PHE A 10 -0.60 11.96 7.65
CA PHE A 10 -1.33 11.42 6.51
C PHE A 10 -0.40 11.26 5.29
N VAL A 11 -0.35 10.06 4.74
CA VAL A 11 0.43 9.74 3.53
C VAL A 11 -0.48 9.17 2.46
N SER A 12 -0.32 9.65 1.22
CA SER A 12 -1.12 9.24 0.06
C SER A 12 -0.24 8.80 -1.10
N PHE A 13 -0.58 7.66 -1.68
CA PHE A 13 -0.03 7.15 -2.94
C PHE A 13 -0.99 7.40 -4.13
N PHE A 14 -1.88 8.38 -4.03
CA PHE A 14 -2.82 8.76 -5.08
C PHE A 14 -2.13 8.92 -6.44
N LYS A 15 -1.06 9.70 -6.51
CA LYS A 15 -0.33 9.94 -7.77
C LYS A 15 0.12 8.64 -8.43
N SER A 16 0.70 7.72 -7.66
CA SER A 16 1.18 6.45 -8.17
C SER A 16 0.08 5.57 -8.80
N ASN A 17 -1.16 5.70 -8.32
CA ASN A 17 -2.29 4.87 -8.75
C ASN A 17 -3.15 5.53 -9.83
N PHE A 18 -3.28 6.85 -9.81
CA PHE A 18 -4.24 7.55 -10.66
C PHE A 18 -3.62 8.40 -11.77
N GLU A 19 -2.39 8.93 -11.61
CA GLU A 19 -1.72 9.68 -12.69
C GLU A 19 -1.45 8.86 -13.96
N PRO A 20 -1.16 7.55 -13.88
CA PRO A 20 -0.98 6.73 -15.09
C PRO A 20 -2.26 6.43 -15.87
N LEU A 21 -3.43 6.74 -15.31
CA LEU A 21 -4.72 6.46 -15.93
C LEU A 21 -5.08 7.51 -16.98
N GLU A 22 -5.76 7.08 -18.04
CA GLU A 22 -6.24 8.00 -19.10
C GLU A 22 -7.48 8.78 -18.67
N ARG A 23 -8.27 8.20 -17.75
CA ARG A 23 -9.50 8.82 -17.24
C ARG A 23 -9.60 8.63 -15.73
N VAL A 24 -9.80 9.72 -15.02
CA VAL A 24 -10.11 9.72 -13.58
C VAL A 24 -11.41 10.47 -13.35
N ILE A 25 -12.40 9.77 -12.80
CA ILE A 25 -13.69 10.33 -12.41
C ILE A 25 -13.65 10.58 -10.90
N LYS A 26 -13.75 11.82 -10.51
CA LYS A 26 -13.74 12.23 -9.10
C LYS A 26 -15.18 12.40 -8.61
N LEU A 27 -15.49 11.75 -7.51
CA LEU A 27 -16.80 11.82 -6.83
C LEU A 27 -16.68 12.70 -5.59
N ASP A 28 -16.34 13.97 -5.82
CA ASP A 28 -16.15 14.92 -4.72
C ASP A 28 -17.50 15.23 -4.07
N ASN A 29 -17.56 15.17 -2.75
CA ASN A 29 -18.74 15.57 -1.94
C ASN A 29 -20.00 14.70 -2.09
N TYR A 30 -19.90 13.48 -2.58
CA TYR A 30 -21.03 12.55 -2.52
C TYR A 30 -21.04 11.81 -1.17
N PRO A 31 -22.22 11.55 -0.60
CA PRO A 31 -22.36 10.69 0.57
C PRO A 31 -21.78 9.30 0.30
N THR A 32 -21.09 8.73 1.30
CA THR A 32 -20.42 7.40 1.19
C THR A 32 -21.36 6.33 0.62
N ALA A 33 -22.61 6.27 1.08
CA ALA A 33 -23.57 5.28 0.58
C ALA A 33 -23.83 5.39 -0.93
N ILE A 34 -23.85 6.61 -1.49
CA ILE A 34 -24.02 6.82 -2.94
C ILE A 34 -22.75 6.40 -3.68
N VAL A 35 -21.57 6.72 -3.12
CA VAL A 35 -20.29 6.31 -3.68
C VAL A 35 -20.17 4.80 -3.74
N GLU A 36 -20.48 4.11 -2.65
CA GLU A 36 -20.47 2.65 -2.56
C GLU A 36 -21.45 2.01 -3.57
N GLU A 37 -22.65 2.58 -3.73
CA GLU A 37 -23.61 2.10 -4.73
C GLU A 37 -23.08 2.26 -6.17
N LEU A 38 -22.50 3.42 -6.49
CA LEU A 38 -21.93 3.69 -7.81
C LEU A 38 -20.74 2.77 -8.12
N ILE A 39 -19.84 2.60 -7.15
CA ILE A 39 -18.69 1.71 -7.30
C ILE A 39 -19.15 0.26 -7.38
N GLY A 40 -20.15 -0.15 -6.59
CA GLY A 40 -20.74 -1.48 -6.66
C GLY A 40 -21.33 -1.80 -8.03
N LYS A 41 -22.05 -0.84 -8.65
CA LYS A 41 -22.55 -0.96 -10.03
C LYS A 41 -21.41 -1.06 -11.05
N ALA A 42 -20.37 -0.23 -10.92
CA ALA A 42 -19.21 -0.29 -11.79
C ALA A 42 -18.47 -1.63 -11.66
N SER A 43 -18.31 -2.14 -10.44
CA SER A 43 -17.73 -3.45 -10.15
C SER A 43 -18.54 -4.60 -10.77
N SER A 44 -19.86 -4.58 -10.62
CA SER A 44 -20.72 -5.60 -11.23
C SER A 44 -20.59 -5.64 -12.75
N ILE A 45 -20.63 -4.47 -13.40
CA ILE A 45 -20.46 -4.37 -14.85
C ILE A 45 -19.05 -4.84 -15.29
N ALA A 46 -18.02 -4.50 -14.52
CA ALA A 46 -16.65 -4.94 -14.79
C ALA A 46 -16.54 -6.47 -14.70
N THR A 47 -17.16 -7.08 -13.69
CA THR A 47 -17.21 -8.54 -13.52
C THR A 47 -17.93 -9.22 -14.69
N GLU A 48 -19.11 -8.73 -15.08
CA GLU A 48 -19.86 -9.26 -16.21
C GLU A 48 -19.08 -9.21 -17.55
N LYS A 49 -18.23 -8.20 -17.69
CA LYS A 49 -17.38 -8.01 -18.88
C LYS A 49 -16.01 -8.69 -18.78
N GLY A 50 -15.70 -9.35 -17.66
CA GLY A 50 -14.42 -10.01 -17.42
C GLY A 50 -13.24 -9.04 -17.23
N TYR A 51 -13.47 -7.79 -16.85
CA TYR A 51 -12.42 -6.85 -16.53
C TYR A 51 -11.86 -7.10 -15.13
N GLN A 52 -10.55 -7.00 -15.01
CA GLN A 52 -9.88 -6.92 -13.70
C GLN A 52 -10.26 -5.60 -13.02
N GLN A 53 -10.35 -5.64 -11.71
CA GLN A 53 -10.73 -4.49 -10.92
C GLN A 53 -9.93 -4.44 -9.62
N GLU A 54 -9.62 -3.24 -9.20
CA GLU A 54 -8.94 -2.94 -7.95
C GLU A 54 -9.83 -2.03 -7.12
N ILE A 55 -10.36 -2.55 -6.02
CA ILE A 55 -11.21 -1.78 -5.11
C ILE A 55 -10.33 -1.04 -4.11
N ILE A 56 -10.58 0.24 -3.93
CA ILE A 56 -9.86 1.11 -3.00
C ILE A 56 -10.71 1.35 -1.77
N HIS A 57 -10.12 1.10 -0.62
CA HIS A 57 -10.76 1.27 0.68
C HIS A 57 -10.20 2.47 1.43
N SER A 58 -11.04 3.10 2.22
CA SER A 58 -10.73 4.17 3.16
C SER A 58 -9.82 3.67 4.28
N CYS A 59 -8.74 4.39 4.54
CA CYS A 59 -7.87 4.10 5.67
C CYS A 59 -8.46 4.50 7.03
N ILE A 60 -9.63 5.16 7.05
CA ILE A 60 -10.31 5.57 8.28
C ILE A 60 -11.25 4.49 8.78
N ASP A 61 -12.19 4.05 7.93
CA ASP A 61 -13.33 3.21 8.32
C ASP A 61 -13.50 1.97 7.45
N ASN A 62 -12.58 1.76 6.50
CA ASN A 62 -12.61 0.67 5.52
C ASN A 62 -13.79 0.71 4.53
N SER A 63 -14.56 1.79 4.46
CA SER A 63 -15.56 1.99 3.41
C SER A 63 -14.93 1.99 2.01
N ILE A 64 -15.74 1.75 0.98
CA ILE A 64 -15.23 1.76 -0.39
C ILE A 64 -15.13 3.20 -0.89
N GLU A 65 -13.91 3.62 -1.23
CA GLU A 65 -13.62 4.97 -1.75
C GLU A 65 -13.43 5.00 -3.27
N GLY A 66 -13.08 3.88 -3.90
CA GLY A 66 -12.77 3.91 -5.32
C GLY A 66 -12.68 2.55 -6.00
N ILE A 67 -12.55 2.61 -7.32
CA ILE A 67 -12.29 1.46 -8.17
C ILE A 67 -11.35 1.88 -9.31
N ILE A 68 -10.38 1.03 -9.62
CA ILE A 68 -9.55 1.13 -10.82
C ILE A 68 -9.86 -0.05 -11.73
N LEU A 69 -10.04 0.23 -13.00
CA LEU A 69 -10.20 -0.74 -14.08
C LEU A 69 -8.97 -0.67 -14.98
N PRO A 70 -7.92 -1.49 -14.73
CA PRO A 70 -6.62 -1.35 -15.37
C PRO A 70 -6.67 -1.48 -16.89
N GLN A 71 -7.44 -2.45 -17.43
CA GLN A 71 -7.56 -2.64 -18.88
C GLN A 71 -8.23 -1.45 -19.59
N LEU A 72 -9.05 -0.68 -18.86
CA LEU A 72 -9.71 0.52 -19.39
C LEU A 72 -8.94 1.79 -19.06
N LYS A 73 -7.82 1.67 -18.34
CA LYS A 73 -7.03 2.81 -17.80
C LYS A 73 -7.93 3.88 -17.17
N THR A 74 -8.94 3.43 -16.47
CA THR A 74 -9.98 4.31 -15.88
C THR A 74 -10.08 4.06 -14.38
N GLY A 75 -10.16 5.14 -13.63
CA GLY A 75 -10.41 5.11 -12.19
C GLY A 75 -11.60 5.97 -11.79
N LEU A 76 -12.32 5.52 -10.78
CA LEU A 76 -13.38 6.25 -10.08
C LEU A 76 -12.96 6.37 -8.63
N LEU A 77 -12.93 7.58 -8.07
CA LEU A 77 -12.50 7.81 -6.71
C LEU A 77 -13.33 8.89 -6.04
N ASN A 78 -13.81 8.58 -4.85
CA ASN A 78 -14.28 9.57 -3.89
C ASN A 78 -13.08 10.24 -3.21
N ILE A 79 -13.09 11.55 -3.11
CA ILE A 79 -12.07 12.31 -2.37
C ILE A 79 -12.74 12.78 -1.08
N PRO A 80 -12.44 12.14 0.06
CA PRO A 80 -13.04 12.51 1.33
C PRO A 80 -12.62 13.92 1.77
N ALA A 81 -13.52 14.59 2.49
CA ALA A 81 -13.34 15.96 2.96
C ALA A 81 -12.12 16.17 3.87
N TYR A 82 -11.69 15.13 4.59
CA TYR A 82 -10.56 15.18 5.52
C TYR A 82 -9.20 15.04 4.85
N ILE A 83 -9.17 14.77 3.54
CA ILE A 83 -7.93 14.65 2.79
C ILE A 83 -7.71 15.91 1.98
N ASP A 84 -6.73 16.70 2.37
CA ASP A 84 -6.32 17.87 1.60
C ASP A 84 -5.47 17.44 0.39
N TYR A 85 -6.14 17.15 -0.72
CA TYR A 85 -5.50 17.03 -2.03
C TYR A 85 -5.33 18.38 -2.73
N GLY A 86 -5.42 19.50 -2.00
CA GLY A 86 -5.47 20.85 -2.55
C GLY A 86 -6.84 21.25 -3.12
N TYR A 87 -7.90 20.54 -2.78
CA TYR A 87 -9.27 20.82 -3.16
C TYR A 87 -10.13 21.14 -1.93
N SER A 88 -10.92 22.22 -2.00
CA SER A 88 -11.84 22.60 -0.92
C SER A 88 -13.05 21.66 -0.88
N VAL A 89 -12.99 20.62 -0.07
CA VAL A 89 -14.08 19.64 0.07
C VAL A 89 -15.04 19.98 1.22
N TYR A 90 -14.78 21.02 1.99
CA TYR A 90 -15.46 21.39 3.24
C TYR A 90 -16.90 21.89 3.11
N LYS A 91 -17.57 21.71 1.95
CA LYS A 91 -18.90 22.31 1.72
C LYS A 91 -20.08 21.55 2.35
N LEU A 92 -19.90 20.34 2.85
CA LEU A 92 -21.00 19.51 3.37
C LEU A 92 -20.92 19.21 4.88
N MET A 93 -19.82 19.53 5.53
CA MET A 93 -19.68 19.41 6.99
C MET A 93 -19.66 20.80 7.62
N ASP A 94 -20.23 20.92 8.80
CA ASP A 94 -20.05 22.14 9.61
C ASP A 94 -18.58 22.27 10.07
N ASN A 95 -18.17 23.50 10.33
CA ASN A 95 -16.78 23.80 10.67
C ASN A 95 -16.34 23.15 11.98
N GLU A 96 -17.24 22.96 12.95
CA GLU A 96 -16.94 22.37 14.25
C GLU A 96 -16.61 20.89 14.09
N THR A 97 -17.44 20.12 13.37
CA THR A 97 -17.17 18.70 13.06
C THR A 97 -15.86 18.49 12.32
N VAL A 98 -15.53 19.35 11.35
CA VAL A 98 -14.26 19.28 10.63
C VAL A 98 -13.07 19.54 11.55
N GLN A 99 -13.19 20.51 12.46
CA GLN A 99 -12.14 20.84 13.43
C GLN A 99 -11.92 19.68 14.39
N ASP A 100 -12.98 19.10 14.96
CA ASP A 100 -12.90 17.94 15.86
C ASP A 100 -12.21 16.74 15.19
N MET A 101 -12.52 16.47 13.91
CA MET A 101 -11.85 15.43 13.12
C MET A 101 -10.36 15.72 12.94
N GLN A 102 -10.00 16.95 12.61
CA GLN A 102 -8.60 17.35 12.43
C GLN A 102 -7.80 17.24 13.73
N GLU A 103 -8.40 17.63 14.85
CA GLU A 103 -7.78 17.49 16.17
C GLU A 103 -7.57 16.02 16.54
N ALA A 104 -8.58 15.15 16.29
CA ALA A 104 -8.48 13.71 16.54
C ALA A 104 -7.40 13.06 15.69
N LEU A 105 -7.31 13.39 14.39
CA LEU A 105 -6.27 12.91 13.49
C LEU A 105 -4.88 13.38 13.91
N THR A 106 -4.73 14.65 14.26
CA THR A 106 -3.47 15.21 14.77
C THR A 106 -2.99 14.46 16.01
N LYS A 107 -3.89 14.21 16.94
CA LYS A 107 -3.60 13.45 18.17
C LYS A 107 -3.21 12.00 17.87
N SER A 108 -3.87 11.37 16.90
CA SER A 108 -3.51 10.03 16.41
C SER A 108 -2.09 10.01 15.83
N HIS A 109 -1.73 10.97 14.97
CA HIS A 109 -0.40 11.08 14.40
C HIS A 109 0.69 11.28 15.48
N GLU A 110 0.40 12.05 16.53
CA GLU A 110 1.32 12.21 17.66
C GLU A 110 1.59 10.88 18.40
N TYR A 111 0.55 10.06 18.60
CA TYR A 111 0.72 8.74 19.21
C TYR A 111 1.53 7.80 18.32
N PHE A 112 1.26 7.78 17.02
CA PHE A 112 2.05 7.01 16.06
C PHE A 112 3.51 7.46 16.04
N ALA A 113 3.78 8.77 16.08
CA ALA A 113 5.14 9.31 16.13
C ALA A 113 5.89 8.89 17.41
N LYS A 114 5.21 8.89 18.57
CA LYS A 114 5.78 8.38 19.83
C LYS A 114 6.08 6.89 19.75
N ALA A 115 5.17 6.11 19.19
CA ALA A 115 5.37 4.67 18.98
C ALA A 115 6.54 4.39 18.03
N LEU A 116 6.67 5.16 16.94
CA LEU A 116 7.80 5.04 16.02
C LEU A 116 9.13 5.28 16.73
N LYS A 117 9.21 6.27 17.61
CA LYS A 117 10.44 6.53 18.36
C LYS A 117 10.87 5.34 19.23
N ILE A 118 9.92 4.67 19.87
CA ILE A 118 10.19 3.45 20.65
C ILE A 118 10.64 2.31 19.73
N HIS A 119 10.00 2.17 18.58
CA HIS A 119 10.35 1.20 17.56
C HIS A 119 11.78 1.43 17.01
N ASP A 120 12.15 2.68 16.73
CA ASP A 120 13.48 3.06 16.25
C ASP A 120 14.57 2.75 17.31
N ASP A 121 14.28 2.96 18.58
CA ASP A 121 15.21 2.60 19.68
C ASP A 121 15.39 1.08 19.79
N TRP A 122 14.33 0.31 19.57
CA TRP A 122 14.40 -1.14 19.49
C TRP A 122 15.18 -1.61 18.25
N GLU A 123 14.96 -1.01 17.08
CA GLU A 123 15.70 -1.30 15.85
C GLU A 123 17.21 -1.16 16.01
N LYS A 124 17.68 -0.12 16.72
CA LYS A 124 19.11 0.12 16.96
C LYS A 124 19.80 -1.07 17.58
N ILE A 125 19.14 -1.80 18.49
CA ILE A 125 19.69 -3.00 19.12
C ILE A 125 20.01 -4.08 18.09
N TYR A 126 19.14 -4.27 17.10
CA TYR A 126 19.35 -5.26 16.04
C TYR A 126 20.32 -4.76 14.98
N ILE A 127 20.21 -3.51 14.56
CA ILE A 127 21.11 -2.91 13.55
C ILE A 127 22.57 -3.02 13.98
N THR A 128 22.89 -2.73 15.24
CA THR A 128 24.26 -2.79 15.75
C THR A 128 24.84 -4.20 15.78
N ASN A 129 23.99 -5.23 15.76
CA ASN A 129 24.40 -6.63 15.79
C ASN A 129 24.22 -7.35 14.44
N MET A 130 23.80 -6.63 13.40
CA MET A 130 23.56 -7.21 12.08
C MET A 130 24.86 -7.53 11.32
N ASN A 131 24.90 -8.72 10.73
CA ASN A 131 25.89 -9.05 9.74
C ASN A 131 25.46 -8.59 8.34
N PHE A 132 25.77 -7.33 8.02
CA PHE A 132 25.39 -6.72 6.74
C PHE A 132 25.97 -7.44 5.53
N ALA A 133 27.17 -8.03 5.64
CA ALA A 133 27.78 -8.78 4.54
C ALA A 133 26.95 -10.03 4.20
N LYS A 134 26.54 -10.80 5.21
CA LYS A 134 25.65 -11.96 5.02
C LYS A 134 24.28 -11.54 4.47
N MET A 135 23.72 -10.43 4.96
CA MET A 135 22.43 -9.95 4.47
C MET A 135 22.51 -9.49 3.00
N ASN A 136 23.58 -8.81 2.62
CA ASN A 136 23.81 -8.43 1.22
C ASN A 136 24.01 -9.66 0.32
N GLN A 137 24.74 -10.68 0.78
CA GLN A 137 24.91 -11.94 0.04
C GLN A 137 23.54 -12.63 -0.14
N LEU A 138 22.76 -12.79 0.94
CA LEU A 138 21.41 -13.36 0.88
C LEU A 138 20.52 -12.62 -0.12
N THR A 139 20.61 -11.28 -0.12
CA THR A 139 19.84 -10.44 -1.06
C THR A 139 20.25 -10.73 -2.51
N SER A 140 21.55 -10.79 -2.79
CA SER A 140 22.07 -11.07 -4.12
C SER A 140 21.68 -12.47 -4.60
N ASP A 141 21.83 -13.47 -3.74
CA ASP A 141 21.45 -14.86 -4.05
C ASP A 141 19.94 -14.99 -4.31
N THR A 142 19.12 -14.27 -3.53
CA THR A 142 17.68 -14.26 -3.72
C THR A 142 17.31 -13.59 -5.03
N ILE A 143 17.91 -12.45 -5.37
CA ILE A 143 17.71 -11.78 -6.64
C ILE A 143 18.05 -12.73 -7.81
N LEU A 144 19.18 -13.40 -7.76
CA LEU A 144 19.59 -14.38 -8.77
C LEU A 144 18.59 -15.54 -8.87
N LYS A 145 18.12 -16.05 -7.74
CA LYS A 145 17.16 -17.15 -7.67
C LYS A 145 15.79 -16.76 -8.26
N ILE A 146 15.31 -15.55 -7.98
CA ILE A 146 13.96 -15.08 -8.36
C ILE A 146 13.96 -14.54 -9.78
N LEU A 147 14.93 -13.71 -10.12
CA LEU A 147 14.98 -13.03 -11.41
C LEU A 147 15.86 -13.74 -12.43
N GLY A 148 16.83 -14.56 -11.98
CA GLY A 148 17.56 -15.56 -12.76
C GLY A 148 18.13 -15.09 -14.12
N GLY A 149 18.44 -13.81 -14.26
CA GLY A 149 18.85 -13.22 -15.53
C GLY A 149 17.69 -12.97 -16.51
N HIS A 150 16.46 -13.29 -16.15
CA HIS A 150 15.28 -12.96 -16.95
C HIS A 150 15.09 -11.45 -17.02
N THR A 151 15.02 -10.93 -18.24
CA THR A 151 14.74 -9.52 -18.50
C THR A 151 13.60 -9.41 -19.51
N GLN A 152 12.78 -8.39 -19.34
CA GLN A 152 11.77 -8.02 -20.34
C GLN A 152 12.32 -6.91 -21.23
N ASN A 153 12.01 -6.93 -22.52
CA ASN A 153 12.42 -5.87 -23.45
C ASN A 153 11.47 -4.67 -23.37
N LYS A 154 11.27 -4.16 -22.15
CA LYS A 154 10.45 -2.97 -21.87
C LYS A 154 11.01 -2.23 -20.65
N LYS A 155 10.64 -0.96 -20.52
CA LYS A 155 10.96 -0.17 -19.31
C LYS A 155 10.12 -0.71 -18.15
N GLY A 156 10.77 -1.03 -17.03
CA GLY A 156 10.08 -1.40 -15.79
C GLY A 156 9.33 -0.22 -15.19
N SER A 157 8.34 -0.54 -14.41
CA SER A 157 7.47 0.44 -13.74
C SER A 157 7.07 -0.05 -12.35
N SER A 158 6.54 0.83 -11.53
CA SER A 158 5.99 0.44 -10.23
C SER A 158 4.74 1.21 -9.89
N VAL A 159 3.94 0.62 -9.03
CA VAL A 159 2.82 1.27 -8.34
C VAL A 159 3.01 1.12 -6.83
N ASN A 160 2.79 2.20 -6.09
CA ASN A 160 2.95 2.23 -4.64
C ASN A 160 1.59 2.19 -3.96
N ARG A 161 1.44 1.32 -2.97
CA ARG A 161 0.18 1.02 -2.26
C ARG A 161 0.44 0.64 -0.80
N LEU A 162 -0.63 0.30 -0.09
CA LEU A 162 -0.61 -0.32 1.22
C LEU A 162 -1.55 -1.54 1.18
N PHE A 163 -1.14 -2.67 1.75
CA PHE A 163 -2.02 -3.83 1.83
C PHE A 163 -2.97 -3.78 3.02
N GLY A 164 -2.68 -2.93 4.01
CA GLY A 164 -3.47 -2.74 5.22
C GLY A 164 -3.50 -1.30 5.69
N ALA A 165 -4.34 -1.04 6.67
CA ALA A 165 -4.47 0.24 7.36
C ALA A 165 -4.85 0.06 8.82
N SER A 166 -4.52 1.05 9.66
CA SER A 166 -5.03 1.17 11.03
C SER A 166 -6.31 1.99 11.00
N THR A 167 -7.45 1.32 10.98
CA THR A 167 -8.77 1.94 10.89
C THR A 167 -9.39 2.16 12.27
N ILE A 168 -10.53 2.86 12.33
CA ILE A 168 -11.34 2.99 13.57
C ILE A 168 -11.85 1.64 14.08
N HIS A 169 -11.85 0.62 13.23
CA HIS A 169 -12.23 -0.76 13.59
C HIS A 169 -11.02 -1.64 13.98
N GLY A 170 -9.84 -1.03 14.08
CA GLY A 170 -8.57 -1.72 14.30
C GLY A 170 -7.79 -1.95 13.00
N PRO A 171 -6.72 -2.75 13.05
CA PRO A 171 -5.94 -3.08 11.86
C PRO A 171 -6.74 -3.96 10.93
N ILE A 172 -6.75 -3.59 9.65
CA ILE A 172 -7.38 -4.36 8.56
C ILE A 172 -6.36 -4.52 7.46
N ASP A 173 -6.27 -5.71 6.85
CA ASP A 173 -5.45 -5.95 5.67
C ASP A 173 -6.16 -6.83 4.62
N TYR A 174 -5.61 -6.81 3.42
CA TYR A 174 -6.12 -7.56 2.25
C TYR A 174 -5.04 -8.43 1.62
N ILE A 175 -4.03 -8.86 2.40
CA ILE A 175 -2.89 -9.62 1.85
C ILE A 175 -3.32 -10.90 1.17
N GLU A 176 -4.28 -11.63 1.73
CA GLU A 176 -4.80 -12.86 1.13
C GLU A 176 -5.44 -12.58 -0.23
N ASN A 177 -6.26 -11.52 -0.33
CA ASN A 177 -6.90 -11.12 -1.59
C ASN A 177 -5.86 -10.65 -2.62
N ILE A 178 -4.91 -9.80 -2.21
CA ILE A 178 -3.85 -9.26 -3.08
C ILE A 178 -2.95 -10.37 -3.64
N THR A 179 -2.73 -11.43 -2.88
CA THR A 179 -1.83 -12.53 -3.25
C THR A 179 -2.54 -13.81 -3.67
N ALA A 180 -3.87 -13.78 -3.86
CA ALA A 180 -4.68 -14.97 -4.15
C ALA A 180 -4.27 -15.69 -5.44
N ASP A 181 -3.86 -14.94 -6.46
CA ASP A 181 -3.42 -15.42 -7.77
C ASP A 181 -1.89 -15.63 -7.88
N ILE A 182 -1.16 -15.49 -6.77
CA ILE A 182 0.30 -15.62 -6.75
C ILE A 182 0.70 -17.07 -6.47
N GLU A 183 1.45 -17.65 -7.42
CA GLU A 183 1.89 -19.04 -7.35
C GLU A 183 2.93 -19.27 -6.24
N LYS A 184 3.86 -18.34 -6.06
CA LYS A 184 4.96 -18.48 -5.11
C LYS A 184 5.05 -17.30 -4.15
N ARG A 185 4.87 -17.57 -2.88
CA ARG A 185 4.93 -16.60 -1.80
C ARG A 185 6.17 -16.83 -0.94
N TYR A 186 6.97 -15.78 -0.75
CA TYR A 186 8.15 -15.79 0.11
C TYR A 186 7.83 -15.04 1.40
N PHE A 187 7.81 -15.77 2.51
CA PHE A 187 7.53 -15.24 3.84
C PHE A 187 8.84 -14.83 4.50
N ILE A 188 9.00 -13.54 4.80
CA ILE A 188 10.19 -12.98 5.42
C ILE A 188 9.89 -12.76 6.90
N LYS A 189 10.68 -13.37 7.77
CA LYS A 189 10.56 -13.20 9.22
C LYS A 189 11.84 -12.60 9.79
N GLY A 190 11.67 -11.66 10.71
CA GLY A 190 12.79 -11.02 11.38
C GLY A 190 12.33 -9.87 12.26
N ARG A 191 13.10 -9.59 13.29
CA ARG A 191 12.83 -8.45 14.18
C ARG A 191 13.01 -7.13 13.45
N PRO A 192 12.47 -6.00 13.97
CA PRO A 192 12.79 -4.67 13.49
C PRO A 192 14.32 -4.48 13.41
N GLY A 193 14.82 -3.74 12.42
CA GLY A 193 16.25 -3.50 12.25
C GLY A 193 17.06 -4.62 11.58
N THR A 194 16.44 -5.75 11.22
CA THR A 194 17.14 -6.87 10.54
C THR A 194 17.24 -6.74 9.02
N GLY A 195 16.87 -5.59 8.45
CA GLY A 195 17.05 -5.27 7.03
C GLY A 195 15.97 -5.78 6.08
N LYS A 196 14.81 -6.26 6.57
CA LYS A 196 13.69 -6.76 5.74
C LYS A 196 13.25 -5.77 4.66
N SER A 197 12.94 -4.54 5.06
CA SER A 197 12.52 -3.49 4.12
C SER A 197 13.59 -3.17 3.08
N THR A 198 14.87 -3.10 3.47
CA THR A 198 16.00 -2.90 2.54
C THR A 198 16.14 -4.05 1.56
N PHE A 199 15.93 -5.28 2.01
CA PHE A 199 15.91 -6.49 1.18
C PHE A 199 14.80 -6.40 0.12
N LEU A 200 13.57 -6.07 0.53
CA LEU A 200 12.44 -5.88 -0.38
C LEU A 200 12.68 -4.75 -1.40
N LYS A 201 13.23 -3.62 -0.96
CA LYS A 201 13.59 -2.48 -1.85
C LYS A 201 14.55 -2.91 -2.95
N LYS A 202 15.63 -3.62 -2.61
CA LYS A 202 16.63 -4.08 -3.58
C LYS A 202 16.06 -5.06 -4.60
N ILE A 203 15.14 -5.94 -4.18
CA ILE A 203 14.44 -6.86 -5.10
C ILE A 203 13.52 -6.09 -6.04
N ALA A 204 12.71 -5.16 -5.52
CA ALA A 204 11.84 -4.31 -6.32
C ALA A 204 12.62 -3.50 -7.36
N GLU A 205 13.70 -2.84 -6.93
CA GLU A 205 14.58 -2.08 -7.82
C GLU A 205 15.17 -2.94 -8.93
N ARG A 206 15.68 -4.13 -8.59
CA ARG A 206 16.23 -5.04 -9.58
C ARG A 206 15.18 -5.55 -10.55
N ALA A 207 13.97 -5.86 -10.08
CA ALA A 207 12.88 -6.28 -10.94
C ALA A 207 12.49 -5.16 -11.94
N MET A 208 12.42 -3.91 -11.49
CA MET A 208 12.18 -2.76 -12.37
C MET A 208 13.31 -2.57 -13.39
N ILE A 209 14.58 -2.72 -12.98
CA ILE A 209 15.74 -2.67 -13.91
C ILE A 209 15.61 -3.75 -14.98
N ASN A 210 15.11 -4.93 -14.62
CA ASN A 210 14.89 -6.05 -15.53
C ASN A 210 13.61 -5.90 -16.38
N GLY A 211 12.91 -4.75 -16.30
CA GLY A 211 11.76 -4.42 -17.15
C GLY A 211 10.40 -4.88 -16.61
N TYR A 212 10.33 -5.41 -15.39
CA TYR A 212 9.07 -5.85 -14.78
C TYR A 212 8.25 -4.68 -14.23
N HIS A 213 6.92 -4.87 -14.21
CA HIS A 213 6.02 -4.06 -13.41
C HIS A 213 6.00 -4.60 -11.97
N VAL A 214 6.16 -3.73 -10.99
CA VAL A 214 6.26 -4.10 -9.57
C VAL A 214 5.21 -3.38 -8.75
N GLU A 215 4.39 -4.13 -8.03
CA GLU A 215 3.52 -3.57 -7.00
C GLU A 215 4.29 -3.49 -5.68
N ILE A 216 4.41 -2.29 -5.16
CA ILE A 216 5.17 -1.99 -3.94
C ILE A 216 4.18 -1.61 -2.85
N TYR A 217 4.14 -2.39 -1.78
CA TYR A 217 3.26 -2.13 -0.65
C TYR A 217 4.08 -1.66 0.54
N HIS A 218 3.78 -0.44 0.97
CA HIS A 218 4.42 0.22 2.08
C HIS A 218 3.79 -0.19 3.41
N CYS A 219 4.56 -0.06 4.49
CA CYS A 219 4.07 -0.22 5.84
C CYS A 219 3.08 0.91 6.19
N ALA A 220 1.92 0.55 6.70
CA ALA A 220 0.91 1.53 7.09
C ALA A 220 1.35 2.38 8.29
N PHE A 221 2.24 1.83 9.14
CA PHE A 221 2.78 2.51 10.31
C PHE A 221 3.96 3.44 9.96
N ASP A 222 4.94 2.94 9.19
CA ASP A 222 6.06 3.73 8.65
C ASP A 222 6.13 3.60 7.12
N PRO A 223 5.53 4.53 6.36
CA PRO A 223 5.49 4.47 4.90
C PRO A 223 6.85 4.52 4.20
N ASN A 224 7.93 4.80 4.92
CA ASN A 224 9.29 4.66 4.39
C ASN A 224 9.75 3.20 4.30
N SER A 225 9.10 2.30 5.03
CA SER A 225 9.37 0.86 5.00
C SER A 225 8.49 0.15 3.97
N LEU A 226 8.99 -0.98 3.46
CA LEU A 226 8.22 -1.87 2.59
C LEU A 226 7.87 -3.15 3.35
N ASP A 227 6.62 -3.56 3.20
CA ASP A 227 6.11 -4.79 3.81
C ASP A 227 5.80 -5.87 2.77
N LEU A 228 5.49 -5.50 1.49
CA LEU A 228 5.20 -6.48 0.45
C LEU A 228 5.68 -5.97 -0.92
N VAL A 229 6.21 -6.88 -1.72
CA VAL A 229 6.54 -6.67 -3.14
C VAL A 229 5.89 -7.78 -3.96
N VAL A 230 5.13 -7.43 -4.98
CA VAL A 230 4.48 -8.37 -5.91
C VAL A 230 5.01 -8.15 -7.32
N ILE A 231 5.40 -9.22 -7.99
CA ILE A 231 5.83 -9.23 -9.40
C ILE A 231 4.93 -10.23 -10.12
N ARG A 232 3.76 -9.77 -10.58
CA ARG A 232 2.73 -10.65 -11.17
C ARG A 232 3.21 -11.35 -12.43
N ASP A 233 4.01 -10.67 -13.26
CA ASP A 233 4.61 -11.27 -14.48
C ASP A 233 5.44 -12.53 -14.17
N LEU A 234 5.89 -12.70 -12.92
CA LEU A 234 6.65 -13.87 -12.46
C LEU A 234 5.83 -14.79 -11.52
N GLY A 235 4.60 -14.43 -11.20
CA GLY A 235 3.77 -15.17 -10.25
C GLY A 235 4.34 -15.21 -8.84
N ILE A 236 5.09 -14.19 -8.40
CA ILE A 236 5.76 -14.18 -7.11
C ILE A 236 5.42 -12.97 -6.24
N CYS A 237 5.44 -13.18 -4.95
CA CYS A 237 5.50 -12.10 -3.98
C CYS A 237 6.45 -12.40 -2.81
N LEU A 238 6.95 -11.35 -2.19
CA LEU A 238 7.78 -11.41 -0.99
C LEU A 238 7.18 -10.44 0.02
N PHE A 239 6.90 -10.91 1.23
CA PHE A 239 6.31 -10.03 2.23
C PHE A 239 6.86 -10.26 3.65
N ASP A 240 6.83 -9.19 4.44
CA ASP A 240 7.15 -9.23 5.87
C ASP A 240 6.02 -9.93 6.63
N SER A 241 6.27 -11.20 6.98
CA SER A 241 5.35 -12.03 7.76
C SER A 241 5.68 -12.00 9.26
N THR A 242 6.10 -10.84 9.76
CA THR A 242 6.36 -10.63 11.18
C THR A 242 5.13 -10.02 11.85
N SER A 243 4.84 -10.36 13.11
CA SER A 243 3.73 -9.78 13.87
C SER A 243 3.68 -8.24 13.69
N PRO A 244 2.49 -7.64 13.48
CA PRO A 244 1.14 -8.22 13.59
C PRO A 244 0.64 -8.98 12.34
N HIS A 245 1.38 -9.01 11.24
CA HIS A 245 0.98 -9.62 9.97
C HIS A 245 1.55 -11.03 9.81
N GLU A 246 1.27 -11.91 10.79
CA GLU A 246 1.77 -13.29 10.76
C GLU A 246 0.90 -14.17 9.85
N TYR A 247 1.39 -14.42 8.64
CA TYR A 247 0.86 -15.43 7.73
C TYR A 247 1.81 -16.62 7.65
N PHE A 248 1.23 -17.81 7.48
CA PHE A 248 1.95 -19.06 7.33
C PHE A 248 1.58 -19.72 6.01
N PRO A 249 2.52 -20.47 5.37
CA PRO A 249 2.21 -21.23 4.16
C PRO A 249 1.18 -22.30 4.42
#